data_800d5a0c88f9c5bd9d0c2b06e767018f
#
_entry.id   800d5a0c88f9c5bd9d0c2b06e767018f
#
_cell.length_a   1.000
_cell.length_b   1.000
_cell.length_c   1.000
_cell.angle_alpha   90.00
_cell.angle_beta   90.00
_cell.angle_gamma   90.00
#
_symmetry.space_group_name_H-M   'P 1'
#
loop_
_entity.id
_entity.type
_entity.pdbx_description
1 polymer ?
#
loop_
_entity_poly.entity_id
_entity_poly.type
_entity_poly.pdbx_seq_one_letter_code
_entity_poly.pdbx_strand_id
1 'polypeptide(L)'
;MSKRGRGGSAGNKFRMSLGLPVAATVNCADNTGAKNLYIISVKCIKGRLNRLPSACVGDMVMATVKKGKPDLRKKVMPAVIVRQRKPWRRKDGVFMYCEGVNFEILLRRCGNALVALANLSRGSAITGPIGKECADLWPRIARAANAIV
;
A
#
# COMPACT_ATOMS: atom_id res chain seq x y z
N MET A 1 5.25 20.17 32.98
CA MET A 1 4.84 20.11 31.56
C MET A 1 4.23 18.75 31.28
N SER A 2 2.92 18.69 31.07
CA SER A 2 2.20 17.45 30.73
C SER A 2 2.63 17.03 29.32
N LYS A 3 3.23 15.84 29.19
CA LYS A 3 3.48 15.22 27.89
C LYS A 3 2.13 14.93 27.28
N ARG A 4 1.73 15.68 26.25
CA ARG A 4 0.56 15.35 25.42
C ARG A 4 0.73 13.92 24.97
N GLY A 5 -0.20 13.03 25.37
CA GLY A 5 -0.21 11.65 24.97
C GLY A 5 -0.09 11.58 23.44
N ARG A 6 0.84 10.79 22.94
CA ARG A 6 0.91 10.46 21.53
C ARG A 6 -0.42 9.80 21.19
N GLY A 7 -1.15 10.36 20.26
CA GLY A 7 -2.43 9.81 19.79
C GLY A 7 -2.30 8.31 19.60
N GLY A 8 -3.33 7.57 20.02
CA GLY A 8 -3.33 6.13 20.14
C GLY A 8 -2.62 5.43 18.98
N SER A 9 -1.79 4.47 19.30
CA SER A 9 -1.14 3.62 18.30
C SER A 9 -2.23 2.96 17.46
N ALA A 10 -2.09 3.00 16.15
CA ALA A 10 -2.87 2.15 15.26
C ALA A 10 -2.85 0.72 15.78
N GLY A 11 -3.99 0.04 15.73
CA GLY A 11 -4.16 -1.29 16.29
C GLY A 11 -3.09 -2.28 15.82
N ASN A 12 -2.95 -3.38 16.57
CA ASN A 12 -1.93 -4.39 16.28
C ASN A 12 -2.21 -5.05 14.92
N LYS A 13 -1.24 -5.00 14.01
CA LYS A 13 -1.36 -5.64 12.72
C LYS A 13 -0.99 -7.12 12.83
N PHE A 14 -1.92 -8.00 12.47
CA PHE A 14 -1.62 -9.43 12.37
C PHE A 14 -0.68 -9.71 11.21
N ARG A 15 0.09 -10.79 11.34
CA ARG A 15 0.97 -11.25 10.28
C ARG A 15 0.16 -11.63 9.05
N MET A 16 0.56 -11.10 7.89
CA MET A 16 -0.04 -11.41 6.59
C MET A 16 1.04 -11.86 5.61
N SER A 17 0.60 -12.58 4.57
CA SER A 17 1.49 -13.01 3.49
C SER A 17 2.09 -11.79 2.77
N LEU A 18 3.40 -11.71 2.72
CA LEU A 18 4.10 -10.63 2.03
C LEU A 18 4.05 -10.84 0.52
N GLY A 19 3.45 -9.93 -0.21
CA GLY A 19 3.24 -10.03 -1.65
C GLY A 19 4.11 -9.11 -2.51
N LEU A 20 4.75 -8.11 -1.91
CA LEU A 20 5.36 -6.99 -2.63
C LEU A 20 6.81 -6.76 -2.16
N PRO A 21 7.80 -7.30 -2.87
CA PRO A 21 9.20 -7.02 -2.59
C PRO A 21 9.59 -5.60 -3.00
N VAL A 22 10.70 -5.13 -2.48
CA VAL A 22 11.40 -3.94 -2.99
C VAL A 22 11.70 -4.12 -4.48
N ALA A 23 11.78 -3.03 -5.22
CA ALA A 23 11.91 -2.98 -6.68
C ALA A 23 10.63 -3.37 -7.46
N ALA A 24 9.52 -3.70 -6.80
CA ALA A 24 8.25 -3.93 -7.48
C ALA A 24 7.67 -2.62 -8.03
N THR A 25 7.11 -2.70 -9.23
CA THR A 25 6.30 -1.61 -9.81
C THR A 25 4.83 -1.93 -9.57
N VAL A 26 4.10 -0.98 -9.00
CA VAL A 26 2.71 -1.13 -8.59
C VAL A 26 1.87 0.02 -9.15
N ASN A 27 0.58 -0.21 -9.32
CA ASN A 27 -0.33 0.84 -9.76
C ASN A 27 -0.72 1.75 -8.58
N CYS A 28 -1.00 3.00 -8.87
CA CYS A 28 -1.52 3.96 -7.90
C CYS A 28 -3.06 3.87 -7.84
N ALA A 29 -3.61 3.81 -6.64
CA ALA A 29 -5.06 3.72 -6.42
C ALA A 29 -5.72 5.09 -6.23
N ASP A 30 -4.94 6.13 -6.01
CA ASP A 30 -5.46 7.46 -5.78
C ASP A 30 -5.57 8.28 -7.07
N ASN A 31 -6.32 9.38 -7.00
CA ASN A 31 -6.55 10.28 -8.13
C ASN A 31 -5.55 11.46 -8.19
N THR A 32 -4.37 11.33 -7.60
CA THR A 32 -3.35 12.39 -7.60
C THR A 32 -2.71 12.63 -8.97
N GLY A 33 -2.89 11.69 -9.90
CA GLY A 33 -2.30 11.70 -11.24
C GLY A 33 -1.02 10.87 -11.36
N ALA A 34 -0.63 10.16 -10.31
CA ALA A 34 0.36 9.10 -10.41
C ALA A 34 -0.30 7.84 -10.99
N LYS A 35 0.36 7.16 -11.90
CA LYS A 35 -0.12 5.89 -12.48
C LYS A 35 0.64 4.70 -11.92
N ASN A 36 1.97 4.74 -11.99
CA ASN A 36 2.83 3.65 -11.55
C ASN A 36 3.84 4.14 -10.53
N LEU A 37 3.93 3.39 -9.44
CA LEU A 37 4.86 3.61 -8.35
C LEU A 37 5.90 2.49 -8.31
N TYR A 38 7.12 2.85 -7.96
CA TYR A 38 8.23 1.91 -7.76
C TYR A 38 8.59 1.90 -6.27
N ILE A 39 8.56 0.73 -5.64
CA ILE A 39 8.87 0.57 -4.22
C ILE A 39 10.38 0.59 -4.03
N ILE A 40 10.86 1.51 -3.18
CA ILE A 40 12.27 1.65 -2.83
C ILE A 40 12.57 0.90 -1.54
N SER A 41 11.77 1.13 -0.51
CA SER A 41 11.96 0.51 0.80
C SER A 41 10.62 0.33 1.52
N VAL A 42 10.61 -0.59 2.47
CA VAL A 42 9.46 -0.85 3.35
C VAL A 42 9.79 -0.32 4.73
N LYS A 43 8.90 0.50 5.30
CA LYS A 43 9.08 1.05 6.64
C LYS A 43 8.94 -0.05 7.70
N CYS A 44 9.69 0.08 8.79
CA CYS A 44 9.66 -0.83 9.94
C CYS A 44 10.15 -2.26 9.67
N ILE A 45 10.62 -2.60 8.50
CA ILE A 45 11.24 -3.89 8.22
C ILE A 45 12.75 -3.77 8.35
N LYS A 46 13.32 -4.58 9.25
CA LYS A 46 14.77 -4.75 9.38
C LYS A 46 15.24 -5.72 8.30
N GLY A 47 16.28 -5.32 7.58
CA GLY A 47 16.89 -6.18 6.58
C GLY A 47 17.63 -7.38 7.19
N ARG A 48 17.85 -8.40 6.40
CA ARG A 48 18.75 -9.51 6.66
C ARG A 48 19.58 -9.79 5.40
N LEU A 49 20.79 -10.31 5.59
CA LEU A 49 21.66 -10.70 4.48
C LEU A 49 20.88 -11.58 3.47
N ASN A 50 21.01 -11.26 2.18
CA ASN A 50 20.37 -11.94 1.05
C ASN A 50 18.81 -11.97 1.06
N ARG A 51 18.16 -11.21 1.95
CA ARG A 51 16.70 -11.14 1.98
C ARG A 51 16.23 -9.74 1.61
N LEU A 52 15.47 -9.64 0.51
CA LEU A 52 14.82 -8.39 0.11
C LEU A 52 13.65 -8.09 1.07
N PRO A 53 13.53 -6.84 1.55
CA PRO A 53 12.35 -6.42 2.28
C PRO A 53 11.10 -6.60 1.42
N SER A 54 10.04 -7.13 2.00
CA SER A 54 8.76 -7.32 1.32
C SER A 54 7.64 -6.75 2.17
N ALA A 55 6.61 -6.26 1.51
CA ALA A 55 5.48 -5.60 2.13
C ALA A 55 4.16 -6.32 1.84
N CYS A 56 3.15 -6.06 2.65
CA CYS A 56 1.78 -6.53 2.48
C CYS A 56 0.78 -5.38 2.66
N VAL A 57 -0.51 -5.68 2.53
CA VAL A 57 -1.59 -4.70 2.74
C VAL A 57 -1.47 -4.03 4.11
N GLY A 58 -1.62 -2.71 4.15
CA GLY A 58 -1.51 -1.89 5.35
C GLY A 58 -0.08 -1.44 5.69
N ASP A 59 0.95 -1.94 5.01
CA ASP A 59 2.33 -1.48 5.22
C ASP A 59 2.59 -0.13 4.56
N MET A 60 3.38 0.70 5.24
CA MET A 60 3.93 1.92 4.68
C MET A 60 5.23 1.62 3.95
N VAL A 61 5.34 2.13 2.75
CA VAL A 61 6.51 1.99 1.88
C VAL A 61 7.00 3.36 1.43
N MET A 62 8.26 3.45 1.07
CA MET A 62 8.80 4.60 0.33
C MET A 62 8.81 4.24 -1.15
N ALA A 63 8.20 5.09 -1.96
CA ALA A 63 8.05 4.85 -3.39
C ALA A 63 8.36 6.09 -4.23
N THR A 64 8.70 5.87 -5.50
CA THR A 64 8.82 6.93 -6.50
C THR A 64 7.83 6.72 -7.62
N VAL A 65 7.34 7.81 -8.22
CA VAL A 65 6.46 7.76 -9.38
C VAL A 65 7.28 7.53 -10.64
N LYS A 66 7.05 6.41 -11.32
CA LYS A 66 7.66 6.08 -12.62
C LYS A 66 6.83 6.61 -13.79
N LYS A 67 5.51 6.53 -13.69
CA LYS A 67 4.57 7.03 -14.70
C LYS A 67 3.50 7.88 -14.03
N GLY A 68 3.25 9.08 -14.53
CA GLY A 68 2.29 10.02 -13.97
C GLY A 68 2.67 11.47 -14.29
N LYS A 69 2.01 12.41 -13.60
CA LYS A 69 2.27 13.85 -13.75
C LYS A 69 3.74 14.20 -13.51
N PRO A 70 4.34 15.13 -14.29
CA PRO A 70 5.76 15.48 -14.18
C PRO A 70 6.14 15.98 -12.78
N ASP A 71 5.27 16.72 -12.13
CA ASP A 71 5.51 17.31 -10.79
C ASP A 71 5.66 16.27 -9.69
N LEU A 72 5.11 15.07 -9.89
CA LEU A 72 5.19 13.95 -8.94
C LEU A 72 6.39 13.03 -9.22
N ARG A 73 6.96 13.09 -10.41
CA ARG A 73 8.09 12.25 -10.78
C ARG A 73 9.37 12.72 -10.12
N LYS A 74 10.35 11.82 -10.02
CA LYS A 74 11.67 12.05 -9.41
C LYS A 74 11.66 12.43 -7.92
N LYS A 75 10.51 12.30 -7.25
CA LYS A 75 10.36 12.54 -5.81
C LYS A 75 10.13 11.20 -5.10
N VAL A 76 10.72 11.07 -3.91
CA VAL A 76 10.46 9.93 -3.02
C VAL A 76 9.31 10.32 -2.10
N MET A 77 8.27 9.51 -2.07
CA MET A 77 7.06 9.77 -1.29
C MET A 77 6.66 8.54 -0.47
N PRO A 78 6.13 8.75 0.75
CA PRO A 78 5.54 7.66 1.51
C PRO A 78 4.21 7.24 0.87
N ALA A 79 3.97 5.93 0.85
CA ALA A 79 2.77 5.33 0.31
C ALA A 79 2.32 4.15 1.16
N VAL A 80 1.04 3.81 1.14
CA VAL A 80 0.47 2.69 1.87
C VAL A 80 -0.15 1.69 0.89
N ILE A 81 0.11 0.41 1.12
CA ILE A 81 -0.42 -0.67 0.29
C ILE A 81 -1.87 -0.94 0.71
N VAL A 82 -2.81 -0.76 -0.21
CA VAL A 82 -4.24 -0.93 0.05
C VAL A 82 -4.79 -2.27 -0.45
N ARG A 83 -4.17 -2.87 -1.46
CA ARG A 83 -4.56 -4.16 -2.05
C ARG A 83 -3.34 -4.96 -2.49
N GLN A 84 -3.46 -6.29 -2.49
CA GLN A 84 -2.45 -7.19 -3.05
C GLN A 84 -3.12 -8.39 -3.72
N ARG A 85 -2.45 -9.00 -4.70
CA ARG A 85 -2.90 -10.23 -5.36
C ARG A 85 -2.59 -11.48 -4.55
N LYS A 86 -1.48 -11.49 -3.82
CA LYS A 86 -1.10 -12.66 -3.03
C LYS A 86 -2.13 -12.89 -1.94
N PRO A 87 -2.73 -14.10 -1.86
CA PRO A 87 -3.72 -14.40 -0.83
C PRO A 87 -3.12 -14.26 0.58
N TRP A 88 -3.91 -13.72 1.48
CA TRP A 88 -3.58 -13.72 2.90
C TRP A 88 -4.73 -14.33 3.68
N ARG A 89 -4.39 -15.05 4.75
CA ARG A 89 -5.36 -15.67 5.62
C ARG A 89 -5.79 -14.70 6.71
N ARG A 90 -7.08 -14.50 6.87
CA ARG A 90 -7.68 -13.79 8.00
C ARG A 90 -7.85 -14.72 9.20
N LYS A 91 -8.18 -14.16 10.37
CA LYS A 91 -8.41 -14.91 11.60
C LYS A 91 -9.56 -15.91 11.48
N ASP A 92 -10.58 -15.56 10.76
CA ASP A 92 -11.79 -16.35 10.47
C ASP A 92 -11.49 -17.56 9.56
N GLY A 93 -10.24 -17.70 9.09
CA GLY A 93 -9.83 -18.76 8.19
C GLY A 93 -10.04 -18.43 6.72
N VAL A 94 -10.68 -17.33 6.38
CA VAL A 94 -10.92 -16.88 5.01
C VAL A 94 -9.63 -16.38 4.36
N PHE A 95 -9.39 -16.81 3.11
CA PHE A 95 -8.31 -16.28 2.29
C PHE A 95 -8.82 -15.12 1.45
N MET A 96 -8.18 -13.97 1.59
CA MET A 96 -8.50 -12.77 0.82
C MET A 96 -7.42 -12.50 -0.22
N TYR A 97 -7.84 -12.09 -1.40
CA TYR A 97 -6.98 -11.59 -2.47
C TYR A 97 -7.78 -10.62 -3.34
N CYS A 98 -7.09 -9.76 -4.04
CA CYS A 98 -7.73 -8.82 -4.96
C CYS A 98 -7.32 -9.18 -6.37
N GLU A 99 -8.27 -9.64 -7.18
CA GLU A 99 -8.07 -9.77 -8.61
C GLU A 99 -7.98 -8.38 -9.22
N GLY A 100 -6.79 -8.03 -9.68
CA GLY A 100 -6.55 -6.71 -10.25
C GLY A 100 -7.21 -6.56 -11.58
N VAL A 101 -7.91 -5.47 -11.72
CA VAL A 101 -8.45 -4.95 -12.96
C VAL A 101 -7.39 -4.95 -14.07
N ASN A 102 -7.79 -5.51 -15.22
CA ASN A 102 -7.11 -5.52 -16.51
C ASN A 102 -5.91 -6.45 -16.67
N PHE A 103 -6.28 -7.59 -17.17
CA PHE A 103 -5.46 -8.50 -17.95
C PHE A 103 -5.09 -7.81 -19.26
N GLU A 104 -4.07 -6.99 -19.24
CA GLU A 104 -3.38 -6.64 -20.47
C GLU A 104 -1.87 -6.64 -20.24
N ILE A 105 -1.32 -7.67 -20.84
CA ILE A 105 0.03 -7.82 -21.36
C ILE A 105 1.18 -8.05 -20.38
N LEU A 106 1.59 -9.32 -20.45
CA LEU A 106 2.95 -9.85 -20.47
C LEU A 106 3.77 -9.83 -19.18
N LEU A 107 3.96 -11.06 -18.73
CA LEU A 107 5.29 -11.65 -18.43
C LEU A 107 6.35 -10.63 -18.00
N ARG A 108 6.52 -10.54 -16.76
CA ARG A 108 7.54 -9.87 -15.98
C ARG A 108 6.98 -8.71 -15.17
N ARG A 109 6.38 -9.02 -14.03
CA ARG A 109 6.58 -8.24 -12.81
C ARG A 109 5.48 -8.52 -11.82
N CYS A 110 5.89 -8.99 -10.68
CA CYS A 110 5.10 -9.14 -9.48
C CYS A 110 4.24 -7.90 -9.24
N GLY A 111 2.93 -8.10 -9.19
CA GLY A 111 2.16 -7.23 -8.36
C GLY A 111 1.34 -6.14 -9.02
N ASN A 112 0.10 -6.46 -9.34
CA ASN A 112 -0.95 -5.44 -9.30
C ASN A 112 -1.36 -5.21 -7.83
N ALA A 113 -0.48 -4.61 -7.06
CA ALA A 113 -0.86 -4.01 -5.81
C ALA A 113 -1.16 -2.55 -6.07
N LEU A 114 -2.22 -2.07 -5.49
CA LEU A 114 -2.59 -0.68 -5.53
C LEU A 114 -2.11 -0.01 -4.26
N VAL A 115 -1.49 1.13 -4.41
CA VAL A 115 -0.86 1.88 -3.32
C VAL A 115 -1.45 3.29 -3.33
N ALA A 116 -1.91 3.74 -2.18
CA ALA A 116 -2.32 5.12 -1.98
C ALA A 116 -1.15 5.93 -1.41
N LEU A 117 -0.95 7.13 -1.93
CA LEU A 117 0.06 8.04 -1.36
C LEU A 117 -0.35 8.49 0.04
N ALA A 118 0.55 8.37 1.01
CA ALA A 118 0.27 8.68 2.41
C ALA A 118 -0.01 10.18 2.68
N ASN A 119 0.32 11.05 1.74
CA ASN A 119 0.02 12.48 1.82
C ASN A 119 -1.42 12.79 1.38
N LEU A 120 -2.38 12.08 1.93
CA LEU A 120 -3.82 12.30 1.74
C LEU A 120 -4.36 13.61 2.36
N SER A 121 -3.51 14.60 2.57
CA SER A 121 -3.94 15.91 3.05
C SER A 121 -4.86 16.67 2.06
N ARG A 122 -5.07 16.15 0.86
CA ARG A 122 -5.86 16.79 -0.21
C ARG A 122 -7.09 15.99 -0.67
N GLY A 123 -7.60 15.06 0.13
CA GLY A 123 -8.93 14.48 -0.10
C GLY A 123 -9.13 13.76 -1.44
N SER A 124 -8.12 13.10 -1.95
CA SER A 124 -8.23 12.32 -3.20
C SER A 124 -8.98 11.02 -2.93
N ALA A 125 -10.04 10.75 -3.68
CA ALA A 125 -10.78 9.49 -3.61
C ALA A 125 -9.90 8.33 -4.06
N ILE A 126 -10.05 7.17 -3.39
CA ILE A 126 -9.36 5.93 -3.73
C ILE A 126 -10.23 5.12 -4.68
N THR A 127 -9.66 4.69 -5.78
CA THR A 127 -10.37 3.87 -6.78
C THR A 127 -10.46 2.42 -6.32
N GLY A 128 -11.68 1.90 -6.22
CA GLY A 128 -11.98 0.52 -5.88
C GLY A 128 -11.90 0.19 -4.38
N PRO A 129 -12.13 -1.09 -4.01
CA PRO A 129 -12.16 -1.51 -2.62
C PRO A 129 -10.77 -1.51 -1.98
N ILE A 130 -10.71 -1.35 -0.67
CA ILE A 130 -9.51 -1.51 0.14
C ILE A 130 -9.67 -2.66 1.13
N GLY A 131 -8.58 -3.29 1.52
CA GLY A 131 -8.59 -4.31 2.56
C GLY A 131 -8.92 -3.73 3.93
N LYS A 132 -9.76 -4.44 4.70
CA LYS A 132 -10.13 -4.08 6.07
C LYS A 132 -8.91 -3.83 6.95
N GLU A 133 -7.88 -4.63 6.78
CA GLU A 133 -6.62 -4.50 7.52
C GLU A 133 -5.94 -3.14 7.29
N CYS A 134 -6.03 -2.62 6.07
CA CYS A 134 -5.54 -1.28 5.77
C CYS A 134 -6.43 -0.19 6.40
N ALA A 135 -7.75 -0.36 6.34
CA ALA A 135 -8.70 0.58 6.90
C ALA A 135 -8.56 0.73 8.43
N ASP A 136 -8.34 -0.37 9.13
CA ASP A 136 -8.16 -0.39 10.59
C ASP A 136 -6.88 0.35 11.02
N LEU A 137 -5.81 0.24 10.23
CA LEU A 137 -4.53 0.89 10.52
C LEU A 137 -4.49 2.37 10.09
N TRP A 138 -5.24 2.73 9.06
CA TRP A 138 -5.15 4.04 8.41
C TRP A 138 -6.54 4.70 8.28
N PRO A 139 -7.05 5.35 9.34
CA PRO A 139 -8.39 5.95 9.33
C PRO A 139 -8.60 7.01 8.23
N ARG A 140 -7.54 7.73 7.84
CA ARG A 140 -7.62 8.71 6.74
C ARG A 140 -7.83 8.04 5.40
N ILE A 141 -7.21 6.89 5.17
CA ILE A 141 -7.38 6.07 3.97
C ILE A 141 -8.78 5.47 3.95
N ALA A 142 -9.26 4.98 5.10
CA ALA A 142 -10.61 4.44 5.26
C ALA A 142 -11.70 5.47 4.88
N ARG A 143 -11.52 6.74 5.26
CA ARG A 143 -12.46 7.82 4.90
C ARG A 143 -12.47 8.15 3.41
N ALA A 144 -11.35 7.96 2.71
CA ALA A 144 -11.23 8.24 1.29
C ALA A 144 -11.62 7.03 0.41
N ALA A 145 -11.86 5.88 0.99
CA ALA A 145 -12.20 4.64 0.28
C ALA A 145 -13.69 4.59 -0.08
N ASN A 146 -13.98 4.07 -1.27
CA ASN A 146 -15.35 3.83 -1.71
C ASN A 146 -15.97 2.56 -1.08
N ALA A 147 -15.15 1.55 -0.84
CA ALA A 147 -15.57 0.27 -0.25
C ALA A 147 -14.44 -0.33 0.59
N ILE A 148 -14.81 -1.02 1.66
CA ILE A 148 -13.90 -1.75 2.55
C ILE A 148 -14.33 -3.22 2.54
N VAL A 149 -13.39 -4.12 2.26
CA VAL A 149 -13.59 -5.57 2.18
C VAL A 149 -12.66 -6.33 3.11
#